data_90a8f323b554e9c00e26dd08a0e62dee
#
_entry.id   90a8f323b554e9c00e26dd08a0e62dee
#
_cell.length_a   1.000
_cell.length_b   1.000
_cell.length_c   1.000
_cell.angle_alpha   90.00
_cell.angle_beta   90.00
_cell.angle_gamma   90.00
#
_symmetry.space_group_name_H-M   'P 1'
#
loop_
_entity.id
_entity.type
_entity.pdbx_description
1 polymer ?
#
loop_
_entity_poly.entity_id
_entity_poly.type
_entity_poly.pdbx_seq_one_letter_code
_entity_poly.pdbx_strand_id
1 'polypeptide(L)'
;MAADRGGPEIALQVLIYPVTDARSDTASYGRNAEGYSLTKTTMEWYWDQYLDNKDDATNPYAAPLQAKDLVGQPRALVITAEFAPLCDEGEAYAKRLIEAGVETTATRYDGMIHGFFSMGAVVDKGQMAVDEASEALRSAFAMSNAPSAAD
;
A
#
# COMPACT_ATOMS: atom_id res chain seq x y z
N MET A 1 4.15 -12.14 -5.57
CA MET A 1 4.89 -12.62 -6.77
C MET A 1 6.34 -12.98 -6.48
N ALA A 2 7.21 -12.07 -5.98
CA ALA A 2 8.61 -12.41 -5.73
C ALA A 2 8.74 -13.62 -4.80
N ALA A 3 8.10 -13.58 -3.63
CA ALA A 3 8.10 -14.69 -2.68
C ALA A 3 7.61 -16.02 -3.30
N ASP A 4 6.48 -15.97 -4.05
CA ASP A 4 5.85 -17.19 -4.59
C ASP A 4 6.62 -17.81 -5.78
N ARG A 5 7.42 -17.02 -6.46
CA ARG A 5 8.12 -17.42 -7.71
C ARG A 5 9.62 -17.58 -7.53
N GLY A 6 10.12 -17.51 -6.28
CA GLY A 6 11.55 -17.57 -6.01
C GLY A 6 12.31 -16.38 -6.62
N GLY A 7 11.70 -15.21 -6.63
CA GLY A 7 12.33 -13.98 -7.07
C GLY A 7 13.37 -13.45 -6.07
N PRO A 8 13.95 -12.28 -6.34
CA PRO A 8 14.93 -11.69 -5.44
C PRO A 8 14.29 -11.36 -4.08
N GLU A 9 15.10 -11.41 -3.03
CA GLU A 9 14.71 -10.94 -1.72
C GLU A 9 14.43 -9.43 -1.76
N ILE A 10 13.28 -9.03 -1.18
CA ILE A 10 12.86 -7.64 -1.09
C ILE A 10 13.03 -7.18 0.35
N ALA A 11 13.90 -6.20 0.58
CA ALA A 11 14.23 -5.70 1.91
C ALA A 11 13.05 -4.95 2.57
N LEU A 12 12.24 -4.25 1.80
CA LEU A 12 11.09 -3.46 2.27
C LEU A 12 10.09 -3.23 1.13
N GLN A 13 8.80 -3.31 1.41
CA GLN A 13 7.75 -2.76 0.56
C GLN A 13 7.26 -1.43 1.14
N VAL A 14 7.33 -0.35 0.34
CA VAL A 14 6.78 0.97 0.68
C VAL A 14 5.52 1.18 -0.15
N LEU A 15 4.39 1.21 0.50
CA LEU A 15 3.06 1.26 -0.11
C LEU A 15 2.41 2.61 0.20
N ILE A 16 2.39 3.50 -0.79
CA ILE A 16 1.83 4.84 -0.66
C ILE A 16 0.41 4.84 -1.22
N TYR A 17 -0.58 4.99 -0.33
CA TYR A 17 -2.02 4.88 -0.62
C TYR A 17 -2.33 3.77 -1.65
N PRO A 18 -1.96 2.52 -1.33
CA PRO A 18 -1.96 1.44 -2.31
C PRO A 18 -3.36 1.02 -2.73
N VAL A 19 -3.49 0.59 -3.98
CA VAL A 19 -4.64 -0.16 -4.48
C VAL A 19 -4.42 -1.62 -4.13
N THR A 20 -5.32 -2.23 -3.38
CA THR A 20 -5.15 -3.59 -2.87
C THR A 20 -6.35 -4.51 -3.16
N ASP A 21 -7.47 -3.95 -3.60
CA ASP A 21 -8.71 -4.70 -3.88
C ASP A 21 -9.46 -4.11 -5.09
N ALA A 22 -9.92 -4.96 -5.98
CA ALA A 22 -10.67 -4.56 -7.17
C ALA A 22 -12.17 -4.35 -6.95
N ARG A 23 -12.70 -4.68 -5.77
CA ARG A 23 -14.15 -4.62 -5.49
C ARG A 23 -14.68 -3.20 -5.35
N SER A 24 -13.85 -2.23 -4.96
CA SER A 24 -14.23 -0.81 -4.77
C SER A 24 -15.47 -0.62 -3.88
N ASP A 25 -15.62 -1.46 -2.83
CA ASP A 25 -16.83 -1.58 -2.02
C ASP A 25 -16.65 -1.22 -0.54
N THR A 26 -15.46 -0.75 -0.16
CA THR A 26 -15.20 -0.32 1.22
C THR A 26 -15.96 0.96 1.57
N ALA A 27 -16.10 1.25 2.86
CA ALA A 27 -16.78 2.45 3.34
C ALA A 27 -16.11 3.75 2.84
N SER A 28 -14.77 3.76 2.70
CA SER A 28 -14.04 4.92 2.14
C SER A 28 -14.37 5.17 0.67
N TYR A 29 -14.67 4.15 -0.12
CA TYR A 29 -15.18 4.32 -1.48
C TYR A 29 -16.56 5.00 -1.53
N GLY A 30 -17.37 4.86 -0.47
CA GLY A 30 -18.63 5.59 -0.33
C GLY A 30 -18.41 7.03 0.18
N ARG A 31 -17.67 7.18 1.28
CA ARG A 31 -17.44 8.47 1.92
C ARG A 31 -16.64 9.45 1.06
N ASN A 32 -15.65 8.94 0.33
CA ASN A 32 -14.69 9.72 -0.45
C ASN A 32 -14.87 9.48 -1.96
N ALA A 33 -16.08 9.10 -2.40
CA ALA A 33 -16.37 8.77 -3.79
C ALA A 33 -16.03 9.91 -4.75
N GLU A 34 -16.25 11.15 -4.32
CA GLU A 34 -16.06 12.36 -5.11
C GLU A 34 -15.53 13.52 -4.24
N GLY A 35 -15.00 14.56 -4.88
CA GLY A 35 -14.59 15.79 -4.21
C GLY A 35 -13.14 15.79 -3.68
N TYR A 36 -12.43 14.67 -3.73
CA TYR A 36 -11.11 14.50 -3.11
C TYR A 36 -10.02 14.04 -4.10
N SER A 37 -9.96 14.61 -5.31
CA SER A 37 -9.00 14.31 -6.37
C SER A 37 -9.22 12.95 -7.03
N LEU A 38 -8.89 11.83 -6.37
CA LEU A 38 -9.20 10.49 -6.86
C LEU A 38 -10.66 10.17 -6.56
N THR A 39 -11.41 9.73 -7.56
CA THR A 39 -12.83 9.38 -7.41
C THR A 39 -13.05 7.88 -7.52
N LYS A 40 -14.19 7.40 -6.99
CA LYS A 40 -14.61 6.01 -7.18
C LYS A 40 -14.72 5.64 -8.66
N THR A 41 -15.37 6.49 -9.45
CA THR A 41 -15.54 6.27 -10.90
C THR A 41 -14.19 6.16 -11.62
N THR A 42 -13.20 6.98 -11.22
CA THR A 42 -11.85 6.88 -11.79
C THR A 42 -11.19 5.56 -11.43
N MET A 43 -11.37 5.06 -10.20
CA MET A 43 -10.84 3.76 -9.80
C MET A 43 -11.50 2.60 -10.54
N GLU A 44 -12.81 2.64 -10.72
CA GLU A 44 -13.55 1.65 -11.52
C GLU A 44 -13.03 1.63 -12.97
N TRP A 45 -12.80 2.80 -13.56
CA TRP A 45 -12.22 2.91 -14.90
C TRP A 45 -10.79 2.34 -14.95
N TYR A 46 -9.93 2.60 -13.94
CA TYR A 46 -8.59 2.01 -13.90
C TYR A 46 -8.64 0.49 -13.84
N TRP A 47 -9.55 -0.09 -13.06
CA TRP A 47 -9.72 -1.53 -13.01
C TRP A 47 -10.19 -2.11 -14.35
N ASP A 48 -11.12 -1.45 -15.05
CA ASP A 48 -11.56 -1.85 -16.39
C ASP A 48 -10.43 -1.80 -17.43
N GLN A 49 -9.43 -0.90 -17.25
CA GLN A 49 -8.26 -0.84 -18.13
C GLN A 49 -7.17 -1.85 -17.74
N TYR A 50 -7.08 -2.21 -16.47
CA TYR A 50 -5.99 -3.03 -15.95
C TYR A 50 -6.25 -4.53 -16.07
N LEU A 51 -7.51 -4.95 -15.95
CA LEU A 51 -7.90 -6.36 -16.00
C LEU A 51 -8.36 -6.76 -17.39
N ASP A 52 -7.81 -7.85 -17.92
CA ASP A 52 -8.26 -8.43 -19.20
C ASP A 52 -9.68 -9.01 -19.11
N ASN A 53 -10.03 -9.53 -17.93
CA ASN A 53 -11.37 -10.04 -17.65
C ASN A 53 -11.75 -9.82 -16.18
N LYS A 54 -13.06 -9.86 -15.87
CA LYS A 54 -13.56 -9.58 -14.52
C LYS A 54 -13.17 -10.66 -13.49
N ASP A 55 -12.87 -11.86 -13.92
CA ASP A 55 -12.48 -12.95 -13.01
C ASP A 55 -11.09 -12.69 -12.41
N ASP A 56 -10.26 -11.90 -13.09
CA ASP A 56 -8.95 -11.49 -12.59
C ASP A 56 -9.02 -10.51 -11.40
N ALA A 57 -10.19 -9.94 -11.11
CA ALA A 57 -10.42 -9.10 -9.94
C ALA A 57 -10.17 -9.81 -8.60
N THR A 58 -10.20 -11.14 -8.58
CA THR A 58 -9.90 -11.97 -7.40
C THR A 58 -8.48 -12.54 -7.41
N ASN A 59 -7.71 -12.28 -8.46
CA ASN A 59 -6.34 -12.73 -8.57
C ASN A 59 -5.45 -11.97 -7.56
N PRO A 60 -4.76 -12.67 -6.63
CA PRO A 60 -3.96 -12.02 -5.60
C PRO A 60 -2.76 -11.20 -6.14
N TYR A 61 -2.39 -11.39 -7.39
CA TYR A 61 -1.37 -10.58 -8.04
C TYR A 61 -1.91 -9.24 -8.55
N ALA A 62 -3.19 -9.14 -8.80
CA ALA A 62 -3.87 -7.89 -9.12
C ALA A 62 -4.45 -7.24 -7.84
N ALA A 63 -5.13 -8.03 -7.02
CA ALA A 63 -5.79 -7.62 -5.79
C ALA A 63 -5.17 -8.32 -4.56
N PRO A 64 -4.04 -7.83 -4.02
CA PRO A 64 -3.29 -8.53 -2.97
C PRO A 64 -4.08 -8.67 -1.66
N LEU A 65 -5.10 -7.86 -1.42
CA LEU A 65 -6.02 -8.04 -0.30
C LEU A 65 -6.84 -9.35 -0.41
N GLN A 66 -6.91 -9.97 -1.59
CA GLN A 66 -7.57 -11.26 -1.83
C GLN A 66 -6.63 -12.47 -1.65
N ALA A 67 -5.33 -12.25 -1.37
CA ALA A 67 -4.39 -13.34 -1.13
C ALA A 67 -4.84 -14.20 0.05
N LYS A 68 -4.73 -15.53 -0.09
CA LYS A 68 -5.10 -16.45 1.00
C LYS A 68 -4.16 -16.31 2.19
N ASP A 69 -2.87 -16.12 1.92
CA ASP A 69 -1.81 -16.01 2.90
C ASP A 69 -0.85 -14.88 2.53
N LEU A 70 -0.34 -14.19 3.54
CA LEU A 70 0.66 -13.13 3.43
C LEU A 70 1.92 -13.44 4.26
N VAL A 71 2.06 -14.65 4.80
CA VAL A 71 3.26 -15.09 5.51
C VAL A 71 4.49 -15.00 4.58
N GLY A 72 5.61 -14.51 5.12
CA GLY A 72 6.85 -14.38 4.37
C GLY A 72 6.90 -13.22 3.37
N GLN A 73 5.89 -12.34 3.39
CA GLN A 73 6.00 -11.09 2.65
C GLN A 73 7.08 -10.18 3.27
N PRO A 74 7.73 -9.30 2.47
CA PRO A 74 8.71 -8.36 3.00
C PRO A 74 8.09 -7.44 4.05
N ARG A 75 8.89 -6.99 5.02
CA ARG A 75 8.49 -5.92 5.93
C ARG A 75 7.89 -4.74 5.17
N ALA A 76 6.94 -4.02 5.77
CA ALA A 76 6.14 -3.05 5.06
C ALA A 76 6.04 -1.70 5.77
N LEU A 77 6.04 -0.62 4.98
CA LEU A 77 5.49 0.67 5.37
C LEU A 77 4.25 0.91 4.50
N VAL A 78 3.10 1.15 5.14
CA VAL A 78 1.84 1.47 4.47
C VAL A 78 1.41 2.88 4.88
N ILE A 79 1.33 3.79 3.91
CA ILE A 79 0.87 5.16 4.10
C ILE A 79 -0.49 5.32 3.43
N THR A 80 -1.50 5.80 4.16
CA THR A 80 -2.83 6.07 3.63
C THR A 80 -3.21 7.55 3.81
N ALA A 81 -4.17 8.01 3.02
CA ALA A 81 -4.75 9.35 3.12
C ALA A 81 -6.21 9.23 3.58
N GLU A 82 -6.61 10.02 4.58
CA GLU A 82 -7.96 9.97 5.16
C GLU A 82 -9.05 10.15 4.09
N PHE A 83 -8.88 11.17 3.24
CA PHE A 83 -9.83 11.51 2.18
C PHE A 83 -9.47 10.88 0.84
N ALA A 84 -9.20 9.57 0.85
CA ALA A 84 -9.00 8.77 -0.37
C ALA A 84 -9.99 7.61 -0.40
N PRO A 85 -10.52 7.22 -1.57
CA PRO A 85 -11.30 5.99 -1.70
C PRO A 85 -10.54 4.75 -1.22
N LEU A 86 -9.22 4.72 -1.40
CA LEU A 86 -8.32 3.62 -1.08
C LEU A 86 -7.94 3.49 0.41
N CYS A 87 -8.44 4.39 1.28
CA CYS A 87 -8.05 4.43 2.69
C CYS A 87 -8.29 3.10 3.39
N ASP A 88 -9.54 2.64 3.38
CA ASP A 88 -9.94 1.45 4.15
C ASP A 88 -9.27 0.16 3.62
N GLU A 89 -9.11 0.01 2.29
CA GLU A 89 -8.45 -1.17 1.72
C GLU A 89 -6.94 -1.20 2.00
N GLY A 90 -6.28 -0.04 1.98
CA GLY A 90 -4.87 0.07 2.35
C GLY A 90 -4.63 -0.29 3.82
N GLU A 91 -5.48 0.22 4.72
CA GLU A 91 -5.44 -0.13 6.15
C GLU A 91 -5.77 -1.61 6.39
N ALA A 92 -6.74 -2.17 5.68
CA ALA A 92 -7.09 -3.59 5.76
C ALA A 92 -5.92 -4.47 5.30
N TYR A 93 -5.20 -4.08 4.26
CA TYR A 93 -4.02 -4.81 3.80
C TYR A 93 -2.88 -4.76 4.82
N ALA A 94 -2.59 -3.57 5.39
CA ALA A 94 -1.62 -3.43 6.47
C ALA A 94 -1.96 -4.33 7.67
N LYS A 95 -3.22 -4.35 8.08
CA LYS A 95 -3.70 -5.22 9.16
C LYS A 95 -3.46 -6.70 8.84
N ARG A 96 -3.77 -7.15 7.63
CA ARG A 96 -3.53 -8.53 7.22
C ARG A 96 -2.05 -8.91 7.18
N LEU A 97 -1.17 -7.98 6.80
CA LEU A 97 0.28 -8.19 6.88
C LEU A 97 0.71 -8.41 8.34
N ILE A 98 0.25 -7.56 9.27
CA ILE A 98 0.53 -7.70 10.70
C ILE A 98 0.01 -9.04 11.25
N GLU A 99 -1.22 -9.42 10.91
CA GLU A 99 -1.82 -10.70 11.31
C GLU A 99 -1.06 -11.92 10.78
N ALA A 100 -0.40 -11.78 9.62
CA ALA A 100 0.48 -12.79 9.04
C ALA A 100 1.91 -12.79 9.63
N GLY A 101 2.18 -11.96 10.65
CA GLY A 101 3.50 -11.87 11.29
C GLY A 101 4.52 -11.03 10.52
N VAL A 102 4.10 -10.27 9.51
CA VAL A 102 4.96 -9.37 8.76
C VAL A 102 5.18 -8.08 9.55
N GLU A 103 6.44 -7.70 9.79
CA GLU A 103 6.79 -6.42 10.41
C GLU A 103 6.24 -5.27 9.54
N THR A 104 5.24 -4.56 10.04
CA THR A 104 4.51 -3.55 9.26
C THR A 104 4.26 -2.30 10.08
N THR A 105 4.65 -1.15 9.54
CA THR A 105 4.24 0.17 10.02
C THR A 105 3.11 0.67 9.13
N ALA A 106 2.02 1.15 9.73
CA ALA A 106 0.89 1.72 9.01
C ALA A 106 0.58 3.11 9.54
N THR A 107 0.61 4.10 8.67
CA THR A 107 0.37 5.52 9.02
C THR A 107 -0.73 6.09 8.14
N ARG A 108 -1.85 6.53 8.77
CA ARG A 108 -2.85 7.35 8.10
C ARG A 108 -2.53 8.82 8.29
N TYR A 109 -2.50 9.55 7.20
CA TYR A 109 -2.38 11.00 7.22
C TYR A 109 -3.75 11.66 7.20
N ASP A 110 -4.22 12.02 8.40
CA ASP A 110 -5.52 12.69 8.59
C ASP A 110 -5.52 14.06 7.91
N GLY A 111 -6.64 14.44 7.28
CA GLY A 111 -6.79 15.67 6.51
C GLY A 111 -6.21 15.62 5.11
N MET A 112 -5.59 14.52 4.70
CA MET A 112 -4.94 14.40 3.39
C MET A 112 -5.82 13.70 2.37
N ILE A 113 -5.67 14.14 1.11
CA ILE A 113 -6.29 13.53 -0.07
C ILE A 113 -5.31 12.58 -0.76
N HIS A 114 -5.82 11.74 -1.66
CA HIS A 114 -4.96 10.93 -2.54
C HIS A 114 -4.02 11.85 -3.35
N GLY A 115 -2.75 11.46 -3.47
CA GLY A 115 -1.72 12.25 -4.18
C GLY A 115 -0.93 13.21 -3.29
N PHE A 116 -1.29 13.39 -2.00
CA PHE A 116 -0.61 14.34 -1.10
C PHE A 116 0.90 14.09 -0.95
N PHE A 117 1.35 12.86 -1.11
CA PHE A 117 2.78 12.49 -1.02
C PHE A 117 3.65 13.28 -2.00
N SER A 118 3.12 13.63 -3.18
CA SER A 118 3.81 14.45 -4.17
C SER A 118 3.68 15.96 -3.94
N MET A 119 2.96 16.38 -2.89
CA MET A 119 2.65 17.79 -2.62
C MET A 119 3.54 18.41 -1.54
N GLY A 120 4.69 17.82 -1.22
CA GLY A 120 5.56 18.27 -0.13
C GLY A 120 6.03 19.72 -0.23
N ALA A 121 6.04 20.31 -1.44
CA ALA A 121 6.38 21.73 -1.63
C ALA A 121 5.30 22.70 -1.11
N VAL A 122 4.06 22.25 -0.90
CA VAL A 122 2.89 23.09 -0.54
C VAL A 122 2.08 22.53 0.64
N VAL A 123 2.33 21.29 1.04
CA VAL A 123 1.62 20.61 2.11
C VAL A 123 2.65 19.94 3.04
N ASP A 124 2.76 20.41 4.28
CA ASP A 124 3.75 19.90 5.26
C ASP A 124 3.65 18.38 5.44
N LYS A 125 2.44 17.84 5.52
CA LYS A 125 2.22 16.39 5.65
C LYS A 125 2.71 15.60 4.42
N GLY A 126 2.78 16.21 3.24
CA GLY A 126 3.40 15.60 2.07
C GLY A 126 4.90 15.40 2.30
N GLN A 127 5.62 16.42 2.81
CA GLN A 127 7.02 16.29 3.14
C GLN A 127 7.24 15.30 4.30
N MET A 128 6.41 15.33 5.34
CA MET A 128 6.47 14.36 6.45
C MET A 128 6.35 12.91 5.97
N ALA A 129 5.46 12.63 5.04
CA ALA A 129 5.31 11.29 4.49
C ALA A 129 6.52 10.85 3.64
N VAL A 130 7.14 11.78 2.91
CA VAL A 130 8.39 11.52 2.18
C VAL A 130 9.54 11.23 3.15
N ASP A 131 9.62 11.98 4.25
CA ASP A 131 10.64 11.78 5.28
C ASP A 131 10.47 10.42 5.98
N GLU A 132 9.22 10.04 6.33
CA GLU A 132 8.90 8.72 6.89
C GLU A 132 9.30 7.58 5.94
N ALA A 133 8.95 7.67 4.67
CA ALA A 133 9.32 6.67 3.67
C ALA A 133 10.84 6.59 3.47
N SER A 134 11.52 7.74 3.48
CA SER A 134 12.98 7.82 3.36
C SER A 134 13.69 7.17 4.55
N GLU A 135 13.20 7.37 5.76
CA GLU A 135 13.76 6.78 6.97
C GLU A 135 13.56 5.25 6.99
N ALA A 136 12.36 4.79 6.61
CA ALA A 136 12.09 3.36 6.49
C ALA A 136 13.02 2.68 5.48
N LEU A 137 13.29 3.32 4.33
CA LEU A 137 14.24 2.82 3.33
C LEU A 137 15.67 2.80 3.86
N ARG A 138 16.14 3.88 4.53
CA ARG A 138 17.49 3.90 5.12
C ARG A 138 17.66 2.78 6.14
N SER A 139 16.68 2.59 7.03
CA SER A 139 16.67 1.51 8.00
C SER A 139 16.73 0.13 7.33
N ALA A 140 15.94 -0.09 6.28
CA ALA A 140 15.94 -1.36 5.55
C ALA A 140 17.31 -1.67 4.91
N PHE A 141 17.92 -0.69 4.26
CA PHE A 141 19.22 -0.88 3.62
C PHE A 141 20.38 -1.00 4.61
N ALA A 142 20.30 -0.35 5.78
CA ALA A 142 21.29 -0.53 6.84
C ALA A 142 21.25 -1.97 7.40
N MET A 143 20.06 -2.54 7.57
CA MET A 143 19.89 -3.92 8.04
C MET A 143 20.37 -4.95 7.01
N SER A 144 20.09 -4.74 5.72
CA SER A 144 20.52 -5.66 4.66
C SER A 144 22.03 -5.65 4.42
N ASN A 145 22.74 -4.59 4.81
CA ASN A 145 24.18 -4.46 4.70
C ASN A 145 24.93 -4.86 5.99
N ALA A 146 24.24 -5.22 7.07
CA ALA A 146 24.87 -5.72 8.26
C ALA A 146 25.53 -7.09 7.94
N PRO A 147 26.83 -7.30 8.29
CA PRO A 147 27.45 -8.58 8.07
C PRO A 147 26.63 -9.64 8.82
N SER A 148 26.26 -10.71 8.14
CA SER A 148 25.69 -11.89 8.78
C SER A 148 26.62 -12.27 9.92
N ALA A 149 26.11 -12.31 11.14
CA ALA A 149 26.80 -12.93 12.25
C ALA A 149 26.89 -14.44 11.91
N ALA A 150 27.85 -14.78 11.08
CA ALA A 150 28.21 -16.16 10.81
C ALA A 150 29.02 -16.65 12.00
N ASP A 151 28.52 -17.72 12.62
CA ASP A 151 29.16 -18.56 13.63
C ASP A 151 30.57 -19.00 13.26
#